data_d66f8a089ff2a00d7acd85a32f001e25
#
_entry.id   d66f8a089ff2a00d7acd85a32f001e25
#
_cell.length_a   1.000
_cell.length_b   1.000
_cell.length_c   1.000
_cell.angle_alpha   90.00
_cell.angle_beta   90.00
_cell.angle_gamma   90.00
#
_symmetry.space_group_name_H-M   'P 1'
#
loop_
_entity.id
_entity.type
_entity.pdbx_description
1 polymer ?
#
loop_
_entity_poly.entity_id
_entity_poly.type
_entity_poly.pdbx_seq_one_letter_code
_entity_poly.pdbx_strand_id
1 'polypeptide(L)' 'MQDRMLQFFEYKHLPKELQAISVHFYELAFLICNNLPSNLERTVALRKLLEAKDCAVRAKLYKEPTANV' A
#
# COMPACT_ATOMS: atom_id res chain seq x y z
N MET A 1 -4.55 -6.67 18.80
CA MET A 1 -3.80 -5.42 18.61
C MET A 1 -3.40 -5.29 17.16
N GLN A 2 -3.62 -4.11 16.59
CA GLN A 2 -3.26 -3.90 15.20
C GLN A 2 -1.76 -3.65 15.05
N ASP A 3 -1.23 -4.09 13.91
CA ASP A 3 0.15 -3.84 13.58
C ASP A 3 0.36 -2.35 13.29
N ARG A 4 1.49 -1.82 13.74
CA ARG A 4 1.84 -0.41 13.50
C ARG A 4 1.93 -0.10 12.02
N MET A 5 2.28 -1.08 11.20
CA MET A 5 2.42 -0.89 9.76
C MET A 5 1.10 -0.50 9.10
N LEU A 6 -0.05 -0.83 9.71
CA LEU A 6 -1.34 -0.49 9.11
C LEU A 6 -1.53 1.00 8.91
N GLN A 7 -0.90 1.83 9.75
CA GLN A 7 -1.02 3.27 9.60
C GLN A 7 -0.52 3.77 8.24
N PHE A 8 0.45 3.07 7.65
CA PHE A 8 1.01 3.47 6.38
C PHE A 8 0.13 3.07 5.21
N PHE A 9 -0.90 2.28 5.45
CA PHE A 9 -1.86 1.87 4.43
C PHE A 9 -3.12 2.70 4.44
N GLU A 10 -3.23 3.70 5.32
CA GLU A 10 -4.39 4.58 5.35
C GLU A 10 -4.58 5.23 3.99
N TYR A 11 -5.83 5.35 3.57
CA TYR A 11 -6.13 5.82 2.23
C TYR A 11 -7.20 6.94 2.22
N LYS A 12 -7.91 7.14 3.33
CA LYS A 12 -9.07 8.04 3.33
C LYS A 12 -8.70 9.50 3.14
N HIS A 13 -7.44 9.85 3.42
CA HIS A 13 -6.94 11.21 3.25
C HIS A 13 -6.51 11.50 1.80
N LEU A 14 -6.54 10.51 0.94
CA LEU A 14 -6.07 10.65 -0.44
C LEU A 14 -7.19 11.14 -1.35
N PRO A 15 -6.86 11.76 -2.50
CA PRO A 15 -7.86 12.02 -3.52
C PRO A 15 -8.56 10.74 -3.96
N LYS A 16 -9.80 10.87 -4.44
CA LYS A 16 -10.64 9.70 -4.71
C LYS A 16 -10.00 8.71 -5.66
N GLU A 17 -9.35 9.19 -6.71
CA GLU A 17 -8.73 8.28 -7.67
C GLU A 17 -7.59 7.47 -7.07
N LEU A 18 -6.92 8.02 -6.06
CA LEU A 18 -5.87 7.30 -5.36
C LEU A 18 -6.46 6.38 -4.29
N GLN A 19 -7.61 6.76 -3.71
CA GLN A 19 -8.28 5.87 -2.78
C GLN A 19 -8.72 4.58 -3.47
N ALA A 20 -9.18 4.68 -4.71
CA ALA A 20 -9.66 3.52 -5.45
C ALA A 20 -8.57 2.46 -5.63
N ILE A 21 -7.31 2.89 -5.64
CA ILE A 21 -6.18 1.97 -5.72
C ILE A 21 -5.73 1.55 -4.33
N SER A 22 -5.56 2.52 -3.43
CA SER A 22 -4.94 2.28 -2.13
C SER A 22 -5.81 1.45 -1.20
N VAL A 23 -7.14 1.50 -1.37
CA VAL A 23 -8.05 0.73 -0.51
C VAL A 23 -7.77 -0.77 -0.61
N HIS A 24 -7.41 -1.26 -1.78
CA HIS A 24 -7.15 -2.69 -1.96
C HIS A 24 -5.92 -3.13 -1.20
N PHE A 25 -4.92 -2.26 -1.12
CA PHE A 25 -3.71 -2.54 -0.35
C PHE A 25 -3.99 -2.51 1.14
N TYR A 26 -4.85 -1.59 1.58
CA TYR A 26 -5.26 -1.55 2.98
C TYR A 26 -6.00 -2.84 3.37
N GLU A 27 -6.94 -3.25 2.52
CA GLU A 27 -7.71 -4.46 2.79
C GLU A 27 -6.82 -5.69 2.89
N LEU A 28 -5.85 -5.80 1.98
CA LEU A 28 -4.93 -6.93 2.02
C LEU A 28 -4.00 -6.86 3.23
N ALA A 29 -3.52 -5.67 3.57
CA ALA A 29 -2.69 -5.51 4.75
C ALA A 29 -3.45 -5.89 6.02
N PHE A 30 -4.72 -5.47 6.10
CA PHE A 30 -5.58 -5.81 7.23
C PHE A 30 -5.77 -7.33 7.32
N LEU A 31 -6.00 -7.98 6.19
CA LEU A 31 -6.16 -9.43 6.14
C LEU A 31 -4.89 -10.14 6.63
N ILE A 32 -3.73 -9.66 6.20
CA ILE A 32 -2.45 -10.23 6.62
C ILE A 32 -2.30 -10.11 8.13
N CYS A 33 -2.60 -8.93 8.69
CA CYS A 33 -2.46 -8.71 10.12
C CYS A 33 -3.42 -9.57 10.95
N ASN A 34 -4.59 -9.85 10.42
CA ASN A 34 -5.60 -10.59 11.17
C ASN A 34 -5.51 -12.11 11.00
N ASN A 35 -4.84 -12.58 9.95
CA ASN A 35 -4.84 -14.01 9.64
C ASN A 35 -3.48 -14.68 9.82
N LEU A 36 -2.42 -13.90 9.94
CA LEU A 36 -1.07 -14.46 10.08
C LEU A 36 -0.50 -14.10 11.44
N PRO A 37 0.29 -14.98 12.03
CA PRO A 37 0.94 -14.68 13.31
C PRO A 37 1.97 -13.57 13.14
N SER A 38 2.21 -12.84 14.23
CA SER A 38 3.21 -11.78 14.25
C SER A 38 4.60 -12.41 14.27
N ASN A 39 5.33 -12.23 13.19
CA ASN A 39 6.70 -12.74 13.07
C ASN A 39 7.43 -11.94 12.02
N LEU A 40 8.72 -12.25 11.83
CA LEU A 40 9.56 -11.50 10.91
C LEU A 40 9.06 -11.60 9.47
N GLU A 41 8.54 -12.76 9.08
CA GLU A 41 8.05 -12.94 7.72
C GLU A 41 6.82 -12.08 7.45
N ARG A 42 5.91 -11.99 8.43
CA ARG A 42 4.75 -11.11 8.28
C ARG A 42 5.19 -9.66 8.17
N THR A 43 6.17 -9.25 8.95
CA THR A 43 6.69 -7.88 8.89
C THR A 43 7.26 -7.59 7.51
N VAL A 44 8.02 -8.53 6.95
CA VAL A 44 8.57 -8.35 5.60
C VAL A 44 7.45 -8.29 4.57
N ALA A 45 6.44 -9.16 4.70
CA ALA A 45 5.31 -9.16 3.78
C ALA A 45 4.60 -7.80 3.76
N LEU A 46 4.37 -7.23 4.95
CA LEU A 46 3.72 -5.92 5.04
C LEU A 46 4.60 -4.83 4.44
N ARG A 47 5.90 -4.90 4.63
CA ARG A 47 6.83 -3.92 4.05
C ARG A 47 6.82 -4.00 2.53
N LYS A 48 6.86 -5.21 1.98
CA LYS A 48 6.82 -5.37 0.53
C LYS A 48 5.49 -4.91 -0.04
N LEU A 49 4.40 -5.18 0.67
CA LEU A 49 3.09 -4.71 0.25
C LEU A 49 3.03 -3.18 0.26
N LEU A 50 3.61 -2.56 1.27
CA LEU A 50 3.66 -1.10 1.35
C LEU A 50 4.45 -0.52 0.19
N GLU A 51 5.59 -1.12 -0.14
CA GLU A 51 6.38 -0.71 -1.31
C GLU A 51 5.57 -0.84 -2.58
N ALA A 52 4.82 -1.94 -2.71
CA ALA A 52 3.96 -2.14 -3.88
C ALA A 52 2.86 -1.09 -3.94
N LYS A 53 2.25 -0.77 -2.80
CA LYS A 53 1.23 0.28 -2.74
C LYS A 53 1.80 1.62 -3.19
N ASP A 54 2.98 1.98 -2.67
CA ASP A 54 3.59 3.26 -3.02
C ASP A 54 3.91 3.33 -4.51
N CYS A 55 4.39 2.23 -5.08
CA CYS A 55 4.65 2.16 -6.51
C CYS A 55 3.36 2.27 -7.32
N ALA A 56 2.30 1.63 -6.86
CA ALA A 56 1.01 1.67 -7.56
C ALA A 56 0.45 3.09 -7.57
N VAL A 57 0.54 3.79 -6.44
CA VAL A 57 0.09 5.18 -6.35
C VAL A 57 0.92 6.05 -7.29
N ARG A 58 2.23 5.88 -7.27
CA ARG A 58 3.10 6.65 -8.16
C ARG A 58 2.84 6.34 -9.62
N ALA A 59 2.50 5.08 -9.92
CA ALA A 59 2.17 4.69 -11.30
C ALA A 59 0.94 5.45 -11.81
N LYS A 60 -0.05 5.65 -10.93
CA LYS A 60 -1.24 6.40 -11.30
C LYS A 60 -0.91 7.86 -11.62
N LEU A 61 0.07 8.41 -10.91
CA LEU A 61 0.46 9.81 -11.07
C LEU A 61 1.61 10.00 -12.05
N TYR A 62 2.23 8.91 -12.47
CA TYR A 62 3.44 8.97 -13.27
C TYR A 62 3.17 9.57 -14.64
N LYS A 63 4.08 10.43 -15.06
CA LYS A 63 4.04 11.01 -16.41
C LYS A 63 5.33 10.69 -17.12
N GLU A 64 5.20 10.07 -18.28
CA GLU A 64 6.38 9.78 -19.09
C GLU A 64 7.02 11.08 -19.54
N PRO A 65 8.35 11.15 -19.57
CA PRO A 65 9.04 12.29 -20.17
C PRO A 65 8.63 12.35 -21.64
N THR A 66 8.21 13.52 -22.07
CA THR A 66 7.94 13.69 -23.50
C THR A 66 9.26 13.64 -24.23
N ALA A 67 9.35 13.21 -25.20
CA ALA A 67 10.53 13.09 -25.66
C ALA A 67 11.27 13.67 -26.47
N ASN A 68 11.13 13.83 -26.19
CA ASN A 68 11.55 13.83 -26.49
C ASN A 68 12.07 13.27 -26.79
N VAL A 69 11.73 13.10 -26.59
CA VAL A 69 12.03 12.60 -26.49
C VAL A 69 12.55 12.26 -27.23
#